data_e02632655cd3a622380347f7ab3a75bc
#
_entry.id   e02632655cd3a622380347f7ab3a75bc
#
_cell.length_a   1.000
_cell.length_b   1.000
_cell.length_c   1.000
_cell.angle_alpha   90.00
_cell.angle_beta   90.00
_cell.angle_gamma   90.00
#
_symmetry.space_group_name_H-M   'P 1'
#
loop_
_entity.id
_entity.type
_entity.pdbx_description
1 polymer ?
#
loop_
_entity_poly.entity_id
_entity_poly.type
_entity_poly.pdbx_seq_one_letter_code
_entity_poly.pdbx_strand_id
1 'polypeptide(L)'
;MEHFARLLRPWTATGGPEPLDSMVMEPRDRSANLGFFGAAVVVWILVGLVVTTRDPVVDRTAGFLGAALMGLAIALTLIPIIWLTVFGRHRQIAYRGDWPRAIRRGAWAGVIVAVLVVLRLQGLLELPIALFMIALAIVAEATLSAER
;
A
#
# COMPACT_ATOMS: atom_id res chain seq x y z
N MET A 1 -10.24 -59.44 -7.81
CA MET A 1 -8.78 -59.22 -7.74
C MET A 1 -8.32 -57.87 -8.33
N GLU A 2 -9.12 -57.21 -9.15
CA GLU A 2 -8.72 -55.90 -9.72
C GLU A 2 -8.75 -54.72 -8.76
N HIS A 3 -9.48 -54.83 -7.66
CA HIS A 3 -9.59 -53.72 -6.68
C HIS A 3 -8.31 -53.50 -5.86
N PHE A 4 -7.49 -54.54 -5.71
CA PHE A 4 -6.23 -54.49 -4.95
C PHE A 4 -5.08 -53.90 -5.77
N ALA A 5 -5.13 -54.00 -7.10
CA ALA A 5 -4.13 -53.44 -7.99
C ALA A 5 -4.17 -51.90 -8.07
N ARG A 6 -5.30 -51.28 -7.74
CA ARG A 6 -5.41 -49.79 -7.66
C ARG A 6 -4.78 -49.17 -6.42
N LEU A 7 -4.63 -49.93 -5.34
CA LEU A 7 -4.03 -49.47 -4.10
C LEU A 7 -2.50 -49.48 -4.13
N LEU A 8 -1.93 -50.19 -5.09
CA LEU A 8 -0.49 -50.35 -5.27
C LEU A 8 0.04 -49.50 -6.43
N ARG A 9 -0.68 -48.44 -6.86
CA ARG A 9 -0.02 -47.45 -7.71
C ARG A 9 1.17 -46.93 -6.91
N PRO A 10 2.42 -47.20 -7.39
CA PRO A 10 3.56 -46.53 -6.77
C PRO A 10 3.26 -45.06 -6.83
N TRP A 11 3.29 -44.42 -5.68
CA TRP A 11 3.29 -42.97 -5.53
C TRP A 11 4.55 -42.47 -6.25
N THR A 12 4.45 -42.48 -7.59
CA THR A 12 5.46 -41.80 -8.41
C THR A 12 5.36 -40.36 -8.01
N ALA A 13 6.28 -39.98 -7.13
CA ALA A 13 6.53 -38.63 -6.72
C ALA A 13 6.81 -37.79 -7.98
N THR A 14 5.74 -37.37 -8.65
CA THR A 14 5.76 -36.26 -9.59
C THR A 14 5.77 -34.92 -8.84
N GLY A 15 5.95 -34.98 -7.50
CA GLY A 15 6.41 -33.88 -6.69
C GLY A 15 7.93 -33.83 -6.71
N GLY A 16 8.52 -33.60 -7.87
CA GLY A 16 9.88 -33.06 -7.91
C GLY A 16 9.90 -31.79 -7.02
N PRO A 17 11.05 -31.46 -6.37
CA PRO A 17 11.16 -30.24 -5.61
C PRO A 17 10.66 -29.11 -6.51
N GLU A 18 9.65 -28.37 -6.03
CA GLU A 18 9.13 -27.18 -6.70
C GLU A 18 10.34 -26.38 -7.19
N PRO A 19 10.41 -26.04 -8.48
CA PRO A 19 11.57 -25.36 -9.02
C PRO A 19 11.81 -24.10 -8.17
N LEU A 20 13.06 -23.90 -7.76
CA LEU A 20 13.49 -22.74 -6.98
C LEU A 20 13.12 -21.40 -7.66
N ASP A 21 12.70 -21.44 -8.91
CA ASP A 21 12.13 -20.32 -9.68
C ASP A 21 10.88 -19.71 -9.07
N SER A 22 10.13 -20.45 -8.23
CA SER A 22 8.96 -19.91 -7.52
C SER A 22 9.33 -18.90 -6.41
N MET A 23 10.60 -18.81 -6.04
CA MET A 23 11.12 -17.84 -5.06
C MET A 23 11.58 -16.51 -5.69
N VAL A 24 11.62 -16.43 -7.01
CA VAL A 24 12.04 -15.22 -7.72
C VAL A 24 10.83 -14.32 -7.92
N MET A 25 10.91 -13.09 -7.40
CA MET A 25 9.91 -12.05 -7.62
C MET A 25 9.72 -11.87 -9.13
N GLU A 26 8.48 -11.99 -9.61
CA GLU A 26 8.19 -11.87 -11.04
C GLU A 26 8.71 -10.51 -11.55
N PRO A 27 9.39 -10.45 -12.70
CA PRO A 27 9.99 -9.21 -13.22
C PRO A 27 8.99 -8.06 -13.32
N ARG A 28 7.72 -8.36 -13.56
CA ARG A 28 6.61 -7.41 -13.64
C ARG A 28 6.31 -6.73 -12.30
N ASP A 29 6.36 -7.46 -11.20
CA ASP A 29 6.09 -6.92 -9.86
C ASP A 29 7.25 -6.04 -9.39
N ARG A 30 8.48 -6.38 -9.74
CA ARG A 30 9.66 -5.56 -9.47
C ARG A 30 9.59 -4.22 -10.21
N SER A 31 9.20 -4.23 -11.49
CA SER A 31 9.06 -3.00 -12.28
C SER A 31 7.92 -2.12 -11.76
N ALA A 32 6.79 -2.70 -11.34
CA ALA A 32 5.70 -1.96 -10.73
C ALA A 32 6.11 -1.29 -9.41
N ASN A 33 6.80 -2.03 -8.52
CA ASN A 33 7.32 -1.47 -7.26
C ASN A 33 8.29 -0.29 -7.51
N LEU A 34 9.23 -0.46 -8.43
CA LEU A 34 10.16 0.62 -8.81
C LEU A 34 9.42 1.82 -9.39
N GLY A 35 8.36 1.59 -10.18
CA GLY A 35 7.50 2.64 -10.71
C GLY A 35 6.80 3.44 -9.61
N PHE A 36 6.23 2.78 -8.61
CA PHE A 36 5.61 3.47 -7.47
C PHE A 36 6.62 4.25 -6.62
N PHE A 37 7.81 3.69 -6.35
CA PHE A 37 8.85 4.44 -5.66
C PHE A 37 9.37 5.62 -6.46
N GLY A 38 9.57 5.46 -7.76
CA GLY A 38 9.95 6.56 -8.65
C GLY A 38 8.92 7.68 -8.66
N ALA A 39 7.62 7.32 -8.78
CA ALA A 39 6.53 8.29 -8.70
C ALA A 39 6.48 8.97 -7.33
N ALA A 40 6.68 8.23 -6.23
CA ALA A 40 6.74 8.79 -4.88
C ALA A 40 7.85 9.85 -4.76
N VAL A 41 9.06 9.57 -5.25
CA VAL A 41 10.19 10.52 -5.25
C VAL A 41 9.83 11.80 -6.00
N VAL A 42 9.24 11.68 -7.20
CA VAL A 42 8.81 12.84 -7.99
C VAL A 42 7.79 13.68 -7.21
N VAL A 43 6.79 13.05 -6.59
CA VAL A 43 5.78 13.78 -5.81
C VAL A 43 6.39 14.40 -4.55
N TRP A 44 7.36 13.76 -3.88
CA TRP A 44 8.09 14.37 -2.77
C TRP A 44 8.89 15.61 -3.18
N ILE A 45 9.51 15.59 -4.37
CA ILE A 45 10.18 16.77 -4.93
C ILE A 45 9.17 17.89 -5.17
N LEU A 46 7.98 17.58 -5.71
CA LEU A 46 6.92 18.58 -5.92
C LEU A 46 6.41 19.16 -4.59
N VAL A 47 6.25 18.34 -3.55
CA VAL A 47 5.93 18.82 -2.19
C VAL A 47 6.99 19.80 -1.71
N GLY A 48 8.27 19.43 -1.81
CA GLY A 48 9.39 20.28 -1.45
C GLY A 48 9.37 21.61 -2.23
N LEU A 49 9.13 21.55 -3.53
CA LEU A 49 9.05 22.73 -4.39
C LEU A 49 7.91 23.67 -3.97
N VAL A 50 6.71 23.14 -3.72
CA VAL A 50 5.56 23.96 -3.29
C VAL A 50 5.85 24.62 -1.94
N VAL A 51 6.37 23.87 -0.97
CA VAL A 51 6.66 24.40 0.38
C VAL A 51 7.78 25.43 0.38
N THR A 52 8.78 25.29 -0.52
CA THR A 52 9.92 26.24 -0.58
C THR A 52 9.64 27.46 -1.43
N THR A 53 8.76 27.38 -2.43
CA THR A 53 8.47 28.50 -3.36
C THR A 53 7.23 29.29 -2.96
N ARG A 54 6.32 28.72 -2.21
CA ARG A 54 5.08 29.33 -1.75
C ARG A 54 4.91 29.15 -0.24
N ASP A 55 4.38 30.14 0.42
CA ASP A 55 3.99 30.00 1.83
C ASP A 55 2.59 29.35 1.91
N PRO A 56 2.49 28.08 2.29
CA PRO A 56 1.20 27.36 2.34
C PRO A 56 0.26 27.88 3.43
N VAL A 57 0.75 28.69 4.35
CA VAL A 57 -0.05 29.31 5.42
C VAL A 57 -0.75 30.56 4.92
N VAL A 58 -0.06 31.35 4.08
CA VAL A 58 -0.57 32.61 3.53
C VAL A 58 -1.39 32.37 2.26
N ASP A 59 -0.86 31.55 1.35
CA ASP A 59 -1.55 31.19 0.10
C ASP A 59 -2.41 29.93 0.29
N ARG A 60 -3.72 30.15 0.44
CA ARG A 60 -4.69 29.08 0.64
C ARG A 60 -4.63 28.01 -0.49
N THR A 61 -4.42 28.45 -1.74
CA THR A 61 -4.33 27.55 -2.89
C THR A 61 -3.09 26.67 -2.80
N ALA A 62 -1.95 27.27 -2.44
CA ALA A 62 -0.71 26.52 -2.22
C ALA A 62 -0.84 25.56 -1.04
N GLY A 63 -1.57 25.95 0.01
CA GLY A 63 -1.88 25.09 1.15
C GLY A 63 -2.67 23.84 0.77
N PHE A 64 -3.76 23.98 0.01
CA PHE A 64 -4.55 22.83 -0.46
C PHE A 64 -3.76 21.96 -1.45
N LEU A 65 -3.02 22.57 -2.36
CA LEU A 65 -2.17 21.83 -3.30
C LEU A 65 -1.08 21.04 -2.55
N GLY A 66 -0.41 21.68 -1.59
CA GLY A 66 0.60 21.03 -0.75
C GLY A 66 0.03 19.86 0.05
N ALA A 67 -1.17 20.03 0.64
CA ALA A 67 -1.86 18.96 1.36
C ALA A 67 -2.21 17.79 0.46
N ALA A 68 -2.73 18.04 -0.75
CA ALA A 68 -3.05 16.99 -1.73
C ALA A 68 -1.78 16.24 -2.20
N LEU A 69 -0.71 16.98 -2.50
CA LEU A 69 0.57 16.38 -2.89
C LEU A 69 1.18 15.57 -1.74
N MET A 70 1.10 16.06 -0.49
CA MET A 70 1.57 15.34 0.69
C MET A 70 0.82 14.02 0.87
N GLY A 71 -0.51 14.03 0.76
CA GLY A 71 -1.32 12.82 0.83
C GLY A 71 -0.99 11.84 -0.30
N LEU A 72 -0.79 12.33 -1.52
CA LEU A 72 -0.40 11.52 -2.66
C LEU A 72 1.01 10.92 -2.47
N ALA A 73 1.98 11.69 -1.98
CA ALA A 73 3.32 11.22 -1.69
C ALA A 73 3.31 10.08 -0.66
N ILE A 74 2.54 10.24 0.42
CA ILE A 74 2.37 9.20 1.44
C ILE A 74 1.69 7.95 0.86
N ALA A 75 0.61 8.11 0.08
CA ALA A 75 -0.06 7.00 -0.58
C ALA A 75 0.91 6.18 -1.45
N LEU A 76 1.63 6.86 -2.35
CA LEU A 76 2.58 6.22 -3.26
C LEU A 76 3.76 5.55 -2.53
N THR A 77 4.16 6.07 -1.39
CA THR A 77 5.23 5.48 -0.56
C THR A 77 4.72 4.25 0.19
N LEU A 78 3.49 4.30 0.73
CA LEU A 78 2.93 3.22 1.54
C LEU A 78 2.52 2.00 0.71
N ILE A 79 2.02 2.19 -0.52
CA ILE A 79 1.59 1.11 -1.40
C ILE A 79 2.68 0.04 -1.56
N PRO A 80 3.90 0.36 -2.03
CA PRO A 80 4.95 -0.63 -2.18
C PRO A 80 5.46 -1.18 -0.84
N ILE A 81 5.45 -0.38 0.23
CA ILE A 81 5.85 -0.84 1.57
C ILE A 81 4.88 -1.89 2.09
N ILE A 82 3.56 -1.65 1.99
CA ILE A 82 2.52 -2.60 2.40
C ILE A 82 2.66 -3.89 1.59
N TRP A 83 2.85 -3.78 0.28
CA TRP A 83 3.03 -4.94 -0.58
C TRP A 83 4.29 -5.74 -0.21
N LEU A 84 5.42 -5.08 0.03
CA LEU A 84 6.69 -5.72 0.45
C LEU A 84 6.57 -6.41 1.82
N THR A 85 5.81 -5.84 2.76
CA THR A 85 5.62 -6.47 4.07
C THR A 85 4.79 -7.74 3.99
N VAL A 86 3.78 -7.78 3.10
CA VAL A 86 2.99 -8.98 2.83
C VAL A 86 3.87 -10.05 2.16
N PHE A 87 4.67 -9.66 1.16
CA PHE A 87 5.61 -10.55 0.49
C PHE A 87 6.67 -11.13 1.44
N GLY A 88 7.20 -10.32 2.37
CA GLY A 88 8.20 -10.76 3.35
C GLY A 88 7.65 -11.76 4.39
N ARG A 89 6.35 -11.69 4.71
CA ARG A 89 5.70 -12.59 5.67
C ARG A 89 5.25 -13.92 5.08
N HIS A 90 4.84 -13.93 3.81
CA HIS A 90 4.29 -15.10 3.13
C HIS A 90 5.09 -15.38 1.86
N ARG A 91 6.30 -15.90 1.99
CA ARG A 91 7.24 -16.21 0.89
C ARG A 91 6.66 -17.10 -0.23
N GLN A 92 5.52 -17.73 -0.02
CA GLN A 92 4.94 -18.70 -0.96
C GLN A 92 3.69 -18.20 -1.70
N ILE A 93 3.11 -17.05 -1.36
CA ILE A 93 1.83 -16.62 -1.93
C ILE A 93 1.83 -15.12 -2.21
N ALA A 94 2.66 -14.66 -3.14
CA ALA A 94 2.45 -13.37 -3.78
C ALA A 94 1.36 -13.51 -4.85
N TYR A 95 0.09 -13.66 -4.42
CA TYR A 95 -1.04 -13.76 -5.33
C TYR A 95 -1.38 -12.39 -5.91
N ARG A 96 -1.83 -12.38 -7.19
CA ARG A 96 -2.37 -11.22 -7.93
C ARG A 96 -3.45 -10.42 -7.18
N GLY A 97 -3.98 -10.95 -6.05
CA GLY A 97 -5.02 -10.31 -5.23
C GLY A 97 -4.52 -9.28 -4.21
N ASP A 98 -3.22 -9.18 -3.94
CA ASP A 98 -2.72 -8.32 -2.86
C ASP A 98 -2.47 -6.88 -3.30
N TRP A 99 -2.27 -6.62 -4.58
CA TRP A 99 -2.13 -5.27 -5.15
C TRP A 99 -3.33 -4.37 -4.90
N PRO A 100 -4.59 -4.77 -5.20
CA PRO A 100 -5.75 -3.93 -4.91
C PRO A 100 -5.90 -3.60 -3.43
N ARG A 101 -5.54 -4.53 -2.54
CA ARG A 101 -5.56 -4.29 -1.08
C ARG A 101 -4.50 -3.29 -0.66
N ALA A 102 -3.27 -3.40 -1.17
CA ALA A 102 -2.18 -2.47 -0.87
C ALA A 102 -2.51 -1.06 -1.39
N ILE A 103 -3.03 -0.94 -2.62
CA ILE A 103 -3.45 0.33 -3.21
C ILE A 103 -4.55 0.98 -2.37
N ARG A 104 -5.59 0.23 -1.99
CA ARG A 104 -6.68 0.77 -1.18
C ARG A 104 -6.20 1.29 0.17
N ARG A 105 -5.37 0.52 0.87
CA ARG A 105 -4.81 0.93 2.17
C ARG A 105 -3.90 2.14 2.06
N GLY A 106 -3.03 2.15 1.05
CA GLY A 106 -2.17 3.30 0.78
C GLY A 106 -2.97 4.55 0.42
N ALA A 107 -4.03 4.41 -0.40
CA ALA A 107 -4.90 5.52 -0.76
C ALA A 107 -5.65 6.09 0.46
N TRP A 108 -6.22 5.23 1.33
CA TRP A 108 -6.85 5.68 2.57
C TRP A 108 -5.88 6.44 3.47
N ALA A 109 -4.67 5.91 3.68
CA ALA A 109 -3.65 6.60 4.47
C ALA A 109 -3.30 7.97 3.87
N GLY A 110 -3.16 8.05 2.55
CA GLY A 110 -2.90 9.31 1.85
C GLY A 110 -4.02 10.33 2.01
N VAL A 111 -5.29 9.91 1.88
CA VAL A 111 -6.44 10.80 2.09
C VAL A 111 -6.47 11.33 3.52
N ILE A 112 -6.25 10.47 4.51
CA ILE A 112 -6.23 10.89 5.91
C ILE A 112 -5.14 11.94 6.14
N VAL A 113 -3.93 11.70 5.64
CA VAL A 113 -2.82 12.65 5.77
C VAL A 113 -3.17 13.97 5.09
N ALA A 114 -3.73 13.97 3.87
CA ALA A 114 -4.15 15.18 3.19
C ALA A 114 -5.16 15.98 4.02
N VAL A 115 -6.17 15.32 4.59
CA VAL A 115 -7.18 15.96 5.44
C VAL A 115 -6.54 16.53 6.73
N LEU A 116 -5.67 15.77 7.39
CA LEU A 116 -4.97 16.24 8.59
C LEU A 116 -4.11 17.47 8.31
N VAL A 117 -3.41 17.51 7.16
CA VAL A 117 -2.62 18.67 6.74
C VAL A 117 -3.53 19.87 6.48
N VAL A 118 -4.66 19.70 5.82
CA VAL A 118 -5.64 20.79 5.61
C VAL A 118 -6.16 21.32 6.94
N LEU A 119 -6.57 20.43 7.86
CA LEU A 119 -7.03 20.84 9.20
C LEU A 119 -5.94 21.58 9.98
N ARG A 120 -4.69 21.14 9.84
CA ARG A 120 -3.53 21.82 10.47
C ARG A 120 -3.34 23.22 9.93
N LEU A 121 -3.41 23.40 8.61
CA LEU A 121 -3.27 24.70 7.97
C LEU A 121 -4.40 25.66 8.33
N GLN A 122 -5.59 25.14 8.60
CA GLN A 122 -6.73 25.94 9.04
C GLN A 122 -6.74 26.22 10.56
N GLY A 123 -5.76 25.69 11.30
CA GLY A 123 -5.71 25.85 12.76
C GLY A 123 -6.76 25.01 13.52
N LEU A 124 -7.45 24.10 12.83
CA LEU A 124 -8.51 23.25 13.40
C LEU A 124 -7.99 21.91 13.92
N LEU A 125 -6.72 21.58 13.68
CA LEU A 125 -6.15 20.30 14.10
C LEU A 125 -5.82 20.33 15.59
N GLU A 126 -6.69 19.75 16.39
CA GLU A 126 -6.44 19.41 17.79
C GLU A 126 -6.11 17.92 17.92
N LEU A 127 -5.38 17.53 18.98
CA LEU A 127 -5.00 16.15 19.22
C LEU A 127 -6.22 15.19 19.28
N PRO A 128 -7.34 15.54 19.93
CA PRO A 128 -8.53 14.68 19.94
C PRO A 128 -9.10 14.43 18.53
N ILE A 129 -9.13 15.48 17.68
CA ILE A 129 -9.63 15.39 16.30
C ILE A 129 -8.75 14.46 15.47
N ALA A 130 -7.41 14.58 15.59
CA ALA A 130 -6.48 13.73 14.90
C ALA A 130 -6.65 12.25 15.30
N LEU A 131 -6.75 11.98 16.60
CA LEU A 131 -6.96 10.64 17.13
C LEU A 131 -8.30 10.05 16.67
N PHE A 132 -9.37 10.84 16.67
CA PHE A 132 -10.68 10.43 16.20
C PHE A 132 -10.65 10.04 14.70
N MET A 133 -10.01 10.85 13.87
CA MET A 133 -9.86 10.60 12.44
C MET A 133 -9.09 9.30 12.16
N ILE A 134 -8.00 9.07 12.89
CA ILE A 134 -7.22 7.84 12.78
C ILE A 134 -8.04 6.63 13.25
N ALA A 135 -8.73 6.74 14.37
CA ALA A 135 -9.59 5.67 14.88
C ALA A 135 -10.71 5.31 13.89
N LEU A 136 -11.37 6.33 13.32
CA LEU A 136 -12.41 6.16 12.32
C LEU A 136 -11.88 5.42 11.08
N ALA A 137 -10.68 5.77 10.63
CA ALA A 137 -10.05 5.12 9.49
C ALA A 137 -9.71 3.66 9.76
N ILE A 138 -9.23 3.34 10.97
CA ILE A 138 -8.96 1.95 11.38
C ILE A 138 -10.26 1.14 11.43
N VAL A 139 -11.33 1.70 11.97
CA VAL A 139 -12.64 1.03 12.03
C VAL A 139 -13.20 0.82 10.62
N ALA A 140 -13.14 1.82 9.74
CA ALA A 140 -13.59 1.70 8.36
C ALA A 140 -12.80 0.61 7.59
N GLU A 141 -11.47 0.56 7.75
CA GLU A 141 -10.67 -0.50 7.12
C GLU A 141 -10.99 -1.88 7.71
N ALA A 142 -11.23 -1.99 9.02
CA ALA A 142 -11.60 -3.24 9.67
C ALA A 142 -12.96 -3.75 9.17
N THR A 143 -13.97 -2.90 9.07
CA THR A 143 -15.30 -3.27 8.55
C THR A 143 -15.24 -3.71 7.09
N LEU A 144 -14.55 -2.95 6.22
CA LEU A 144 -14.38 -3.31 4.81
C LEU A 144 -13.55 -4.59 4.62
N SER A 145 -12.75 -4.96 5.59
CA SER A 145 -11.95 -6.20 5.55
C SER A 145 -12.74 -7.41 6.08
N ALA A 146 -13.77 -7.20 6.92
CA ALA A 146 -14.59 -8.26 7.50
C ALA A 146 -15.69 -8.77 6.54
N GLU A 147 -16.12 -7.96 5.57
CA GLU A 147 -17.16 -8.31 4.60
C GLU A 147 -16.67 -9.23 3.46
N ARG A 148 -15.43 -9.73 3.52
CA ARG A 148 -14.81 -10.62 2.53
C ARG A 148 -14.34 -11.93 3.13
#